data_5f3eebe3bdbcd24acf5c5880652afc5b
#
_entry.id   5f3eebe3bdbcd24acf5c5880652afc5b
#
_cell.length_a   1.000
_cell.length_b   1.000
_cell.length_c   1.000
_cell.angle_alpha   90.00
_cell.angle_beta   90.00
_cell.angle_gamma   90.00
#
_symmetry.space_group_name_H-M   'P 1'
#
loop_
_entity.id
_entity.type
_entity.pdbx_description
1 polymer ?
#
loop_
_entity_poly.entity_id
_entity_poly.type
_entity_poly.pdbx_seq_one_letter_code
_entity_poly.pdbx_strand_id
1 'polypeptide(L)' 'MDEPKKPFYRNKKWKLGRSFGWWHIPYCPHCKRQLGLMAEEQKAEKCPMCGKPLEWDGAENG' A
#
# COMPACT_ATOMS: atom_id res chain seq x y z
N MET A 1 -16.17 12.61 9.38
CA MET A 1 -16.08 11.64 8.35
C MET A 1 -14.71 11.55 7.85
N ASP A 2 -14.25 10.36 7.51
CA ASP A 2 -12.90 10.21 7.02
C ASP A 2 -12.86 10.37 5.52
N GLU A 3 -11.90 11.12 5.04
CA GLU A 3 -11.74 11.27 3.62
C GLU A 3 -10.80 10.20 3.11
N PRO A 4 -10.99 9.72 1.89
CA PRO A 4 -10.07 8.75 1.31
C PRO A 4 -8.68 9.37 1.19
N LYS A 5 -7.67 8.63 1.59
CA LYS A 5 -6.30 9.09 1.51
C LYS A 5 -5.44 8.08 0.79
N LYS A 6 -4.40 8.54 0.15
CA LYS A 6 -3.51 7.64 -0.56
C LYS A 6 -2.59 6.94 0.42
N PRO A 7 -2.38 5.64 0.26
CA PRO A 7 -1.44 4.92 1.10
C PRO A 7 -0.04 5.46 0.89
N PHE A 8 0.77 5.42 1.92
CA PHE A 8 2.15 5.81 1.74
C PHE A 8 2.97 4.53 1.59
N TYR A 9 4.08 4.65 0.85
CA TYR A 9 4.90 3.49 0.55
C TYR A 9 6.22 3.58 1.29
N ARG A 10 6.69 2.45 1.76
CA ARG A 10 8.01 2.37 2.39
C ARG A 10 8.87 1.41 1.59
N ASN A 11 10.13 1.75 1.44
CA ASN A 11 11.04 0.91 0.69
C ASN A 11 11.73 -0.05 1.65
N LYS A 12 11.77 -1.32 1.28
CA LYS A 12 12.45 -2.31 2.07
C LYS A 12 13.39 -3.07 1.16
N LYS A 13 14.65 -3.14 1.53
CA LYS A 13 15.64 -3.81 0.70
C LYS A 13 15.57 -5.31 0.90
N TRP A 14 15.68 -6.06 -0.18
CA TRP A 14 15.80 -7.49 -0.11
C TRP A 14 17.08 -7.91 -0.82
N LYS A 15 17.64 -9.03 -0.39
CA LYS A 15 18.88 -9.52 -0.98
C LYS A 15 18.81 -11.02 -1.05
N LEU A 16 19.23 -11.58 -2.19
CA LEU A 16 19.26 -13.01 -2.35
C LEU A 16 20.49 -13.29 -3.18
N GLY A 17 21.55 -13.82 -2.56
CA GLY A 17 22.80 -14.05 -3.25
C GLY A 17 23.38 -12.77 -3.78
N ARG A 18 23.56 -12.70 -5.08
CA ARG A 18 24.09 -11.50 -5.71
C ARG A 18 23.00 -10.56 -6.16
N SER A 19 21.76 -10.99 -6.06
CA SER A 19 20.66 -10.17 -6.48
C SER A 19 20.15 -9.35 -5.32
N PHE A 20 19.66 -8.16 -5.61
CA PHE A 20 19.06 -7.34 -4.58
C PHE A 20 18.05 -6.42 -5.24
N GLY A 21 17.16 -5.89 -4.45
CA GLY A 21 16.16 -4.98 -4.96
C GLY A 21 15.43 -4.30 -3.82
N TRP A 22 14.37 -3.60 -4.17
CA TRP A 22 13.62 -2.85 -3.19
C TRP A 22 12.14 -3.19 -3.32
N TRP A 23 11.51 -3.39 -2.17
CA TRP A 23 10.06 -3.58 -2.13
C TRP A 23 9.42 -2.25 -1.85
N HIS A 24 8.38 -1.92 -2.58
CA HIS A 24 7.57 -0.75 -2.31
C HIS A 24 6.30 -1.24 -1.64
N ILE A 25 6.24 -1.16 -0.35
CA ILE A 25 5.15 -1.74 0.42
C ILE A 25 4.19 -0.64 0.85
N PRO A 26 2.92 -0.75 0.49
CA PRO A 26 1.94 0.25 0.86
C PRO A 26 1.53 0.13 2.33
N TYR A 27 1.35 1.29 2.98
CA TYR A 27 0.92 1.34 4.35
C TYR A 27 -0.32 2.21 4.46
N CYS A 28 -1.21 1.84 5.34
CA CYS A 28 -2.42 2.62 5.57
C CYS A 28 -2.05 3.97 6.19
N PRO A 29 -2.53 5.07 5.61
CA PRO A 29 -2.20 6.40 6.15
C PRO A 29 -2.92 6.71 7.46
N HIS A 30 -3.93 5.93 7.80
CA HIS A 30 -4.70 6.17 9.01
C HIS A 30 -4.15 5.38 10.19
N CYS A 31 -4.01 4.07 10.05
CA CYS A 31 -3.53 3.26 11.15
C CYS A 31 -2.04 2.94 11.05
N LYS A 32 -1.42 3.30 9.94
CA LYS A 32 0.01 3.11 9.73
C LYS A 32 0.46 1.66 9.76
N ARG A 33 -0.43 0.77 9.37
CA ARG A 33 -0.08 -0.63 9.30
C ARG A 33 0.14 -1.05 7.85
N GLN A 34 0.93 -2.08 7.66
CA GLN A 34 1.25 -2.56 6.33
C GLN A 34 0.01 -3.14 5.67
N LEU A 35 -0.27 -2.72 4.44
CA LEU A 35 -1.44 -3.19 3.73
C LEU A 35 -1.19 -4.48 2.95
N GLY A 36 0.04 -4.73 2.58
CA GLY A 36 0.32 -5.91 1.79
C GLY A 36 0.16 -5.67 0.31
N LEU A 37 0.82 -6.49 -0.48
CA LEU A 37 0.82 -6.31 -1.92
C LEU A 37 -0.52 -6.70 -2.54
N MET A 38 -1.23 -7.64 -1.93
CA MET A 38 -2.52 -8.03 -2.47
C MET A 38 -3.53 -6.90 -2.38
N ALA A 39 -3.48 -6.11 -1.31
CA ALA A 39 -4.38 -4.99 -1.20
C ALA A 39 -4.14 -3.98 -2.30
N GLU A 40 -2.89 -3.81 -2.69
CA GLU A 40 -2.57 -2.89 -3.77
C GLU A 40 -3.06 -3.45 -5.10
N GLU A 41 -2.87 -4.73 -5.35
CA GLU A 41 -3.33 -5.32 -6.59
C GLU A 41 -4.84 -5.22 -6.74
N GLN A 42 -5.56 -5.43 -5.67
CA GLN A 42 -7.00 -5.40 -5.71
C GLN A 42 -7.57 -4.01 -5.54
N LYS A 43 -6.71 -3.04 -5.24
CA LYS A 43 -7.12 -1.66 -5.00
C LYS A 43 -8.25 -1.61 -3.98
N ALA A 44 -7.97 -2.19 -2.82
CA ALA A 44 -8.94 -2.29 -1.76
C ALA A 44 -9.51 -0.92 -1.41
N GLU A 45 -10.81 -0.81 -1.33
CA GLU A 45 -11.43 0.47 -1.06
C GLU A 45 -11.21 0.93 0.37
N LYS A 46 -10.97 0.00 1.27
CA LYS A 46 -10.78 0.32 2.67
C LYS A 46 -9.62 -0.46 3.24
N CYS A 47 -9.03 0.08 4.27
CA CYS A 47 -8.00 -0.66 4.99
C CYS A 47 -8.63 -1.85 5.68
N PRO A 48 -8.10 -3.06 5.49
CA PRO A 48 -8.71 -4.23 6.11
C PRO A 48 -8.53 -4.27 7.63
N MET A 49 -7.69 -3.41 8.18
CA MET A 49 -7.47 -3.40 9.61
C MET A 49 -8.23 -2.32 10.34
N CYS A 50 -8.26 -1.11 9.81
CA CYS A 50 -8.97 -0.03 10.50
C CYS A 50 -10.27 0.36 9.80
N GLY A 51 -10.49 -0.12 8.58
CA GLY A 51 -11.73 0.14 7.88
C GLY A 51 -11.88 1.52 7.29
N LYS A 52 -10.84 2.31 7.28
CA LYS A 52 -10.95 3.66 6.74
C LYS A 52 -10.71 3.66 5.23
N PRO A 53 -11.33 4.61 4.53
CA PRO A 53 -11.27 4.59 3.07
C PRO A 53 -9.87 4.90 2.54
N LEU A 54 -9.54 4.28 1.43
CA LEU A 54 -8.25 4.45 0.78
C LEU A 54 -8.44 4.89 -0.66
N GLU A 55 -7.50 5.66 -1.17
CA GLU A 55 -7.52 6.09 -2.54
C GLU A 55 -6.23 5.60 -3.21
N TRP A 56 -6.35 4.90 -4.32
CA TRP A 56 -5.18 4.35 -5.01
C TRP A 56 -4.86 5.16 -6.25
N ASP A 57 -3.53 5.37 -6.43
CA ASP A 57 -3.08 6.11 -7.56
C ASP A 57 -3.02 5.25 -8.77
N GLY A 58 -3.06 5.81 -9.90
CA GLY A 58 -2.77 5.11 -11.13
C GLY A 58 -3.82 4.25 -11.65
N ALA A 59 -4.89 4.22 -10.96
CA ALA A 59 -5.89 3.34 -11.41
C ALA A 59 -6.38 3.75 -12.72
N GLU A 60 -6.12 4.90 -13.04
CA GLU A 60 -6.68 5.36 -14.13
C GLU A 60 -6.14 4.98 -15.26
N ASN A 61 -5.28 4.67 -15.33
CA ASN A 61 -4.76 4.42 -16.38
C ASN A 61 -5.42 3.65 -17.06
N GLY A 62 -6.11 3.72 -16.82
CA GLY A 62 -6.87 2.93 -17.55
C GLY A 62 -6.87 2.83 -17.70
#